data_19438dae367889b8d3a86486706f1dd8
#
_entry.id   19438dae367889b8d3a86486706f1dd8
#
_cell.length_a   1.000
_cell.length_b   1.000
_cell.length_c   1.000
_cell.angle_alpha   90.00
_cell.angle_beta   90.00
_cell.angle_gamma   90.00
#
_symmetry.space_group_name_H-M   'P 1'
#
loop_
_entity.id
_entity.type
_entity.pdbx_description
1 polymer ?
#
loop_
_entity_poly.entity_id
_entity_poly.type
_entity_poly.pdbx_seq_one_letter_code
_entity_poly.pdbx_strand_id
1 'polypeptide(L)'
;LKSYWNGAAQLITQKLDEGLDVSFITLGDPSIYSTFSYVAHRIGNQGYCVEMIPGITSFTGCAASAGITLGEKDEIILVVPKVDERLEELLKHADTAVVMKTSRHSLMLEELVCKDPRDKKVVSVQNCGMDDEEVFEGFAKKGKYLSTTIVKFK
;
A
#
# COMPACT_ATOMS: atom_id res chain seq x y z
N LEU A 1 19.14 9.80 -3.02
CA LEU A 1 17.73 9.93 -2.61
C LEU A 1 17.44 11.24 -1.86
N LYS A 2 18.23 11.61 -0.82
CA LYS A 2 18.01 12.88 -0.09
C LYS A 2 18.10 14.14 -0.99
N SER A 3 18.97 14.13 -1.99
CA SER A 3 19.11 15.25 -2.93
C SER A 3 17.89 15.44 -3.84
N TYR A 4 17.25 14.35 -4.26
CA TYR A 4 16.03 14.39 -5.06
C TYR A 4 14.87 15.07 -4.32
N TRP A 5 14.65 14.69 -3.04
CA TRP A 5 13.57 15.29 -2.23
C TRP A 5 13.82 16.76 -1.93
N ASN A 6 15.10 17.17 -1.79
CA ASN A 6 15.45 18.57 -1.62
C ASN A 6 15.15 19.37 -2.89
N GLY A 7 15.52 18.84 -4.06
CA GLY A 7 15.21 19.49 -5.35
C GLY A 7 13.70 19.62 -5.58
N ALA A 8 12.92 18.56 -5.30
CA ALA A 8 11.48 18.62 -5.42
C ALA A 8 10.86 19.65 -4.47
N ALA A 9 11.32 19.70 -3.22
CA ALA A 9 10.85 20.68 -2.25
C ALA A 9 11.19 22.11 -2.69
N GLN A 10 12.39 22.36 -3.23
CA GLN A 10 12.78 23.68 -3.73
C GLN A 10 11.89 24.16 -4.90
N LEU A 11 11.58 23.27 -5.85
CA LEU A 11 10.68 23.62 -6.96
C LEU A 11 9.27 24.00 -6.46
N ILE A 12 8.77 23.29 -5.45
CA ILE A 12 7.46 23.58 -4.85
C ILE A 12 7.51 24.91 -4.10
N THR A 13 8.50 25.11 -3.23
CA THR A 13 8.61 26.37 -2.45
C THR A 13 8.78 27.57 -3.35
N GLN A 14 9.51 27.46 -4.47
CA GLN A 14 9.61 28.53 -5.45
C GLN A 14 8.23 28.94 -5.99
N LYS A 15 7.33 27.98 -6.25
CA LYS A 15 5.96 28.27 -6.70
C LYS A 15 5.09 28.86 -5.61
N LEU A 16 5.27 28.42 -4.39
CA LEU A 16 4.59 28.99 -3.22
C LEU A 16 5.04 30.45 -2.98
N ASP A 17 6.33 30.77 -3.17
CA ASP A 17 6.86 32.14 -3.08
C ASP A 17 6.30 33.06 -4.17
N GLU A 18 5.92 32.51 -5.32
CA GLU A 18 5.21 33.23 -6.40
C GLU A 18 3.72 33.47 -6.04
N GLY A 19 3.24 33.02 -4.87
CA GLY A 19 1.86 33.14 -4.41
C GLY A 19 0.89 32.12 -5.03
N LEU A 20 1.41 31.01 -5.53
CA LEU A 20 0.62 29.92 -6.11
C LEU A 20 0.38 28.82 -5.10
N ASP A 21 -0.81 28.20 -5.15
CA ASP A 21 -1.08 26.94 -4.48
C ASP A 21 -0.50 25.78 -5.30
N VAL A 22 0.08 24.78 -4.62
CA VAL A 22 0.66 23.61 -5.28
C VAL A 22 -0.01 22.33 -4.78
N SER A 23 -0.56 21.53 -5.70
CA SER A 23 -1.10 20.21 -5.42
C SER A 23 -0.08 19.12 -5.77
N PHE A 24 0.29 18.31 -4.77
CA PHE A 24 1.12 17.11 -4.96
C PHE A 24 0.21 15.89 -5.06
N ILE A 25 0.05 15.36 -6.27
CA ILE A 25 -0.80 14.17 -6.49
C ILE A 25 -0.01 12.87 -6.27
N THR A 26 -0.68 11.88 -5.64
CA THR A 26 -0.12 10.55 -5.35
C THR A 26 -1.17 9.49 -5.64
N LEU A 27 -0.72 8.28 -5.96
CA LEU A 27 -1.62 7.13 -6.05
C LEU A 27 -1.95 6.63 -4.65
N GLY A 28 -3.24 6.38 -4.40
CA GLY A 28 -3.71 5.90 -3.10
C GLY A 28 -3.86 7.02 -2.08
N ASP A 29 -3.50 6.74 -0.85
CA ASP A 29 -3.57 7.68 0.26
C ASP A 29 -2.18 8.26 0.57
N PRO A 30 -2.02 9.57 0.71
CA PRO A 30 -0.73 10.20 0.96
C PRO A 30 -0.11 9.85 2.31
N SER A 31 -0.89 9.35 3.27
CA SER A 31 -0.41 8.95 4.60
C SER A 31 0.17 7.53 4.63
N ILE A 32 -0.11 6.69 3.61
CA ILE A 32 0.24 5.27 3.59
C ILE A 32 1.32 4.97 2.55
N TYR A 33 2.56 4.72 3.01
CA TYR A 33 3.71 4.34 2.18
C TYR A 33 3.97 5.27 0.98
N SER A 34 3.55 6.53 1.09
CA SER A 34 3.74 7.57 0.09
C SER A 34 5.07 8.29 0.25
N THR A 35 5.68 8.65 -0.88
CA THR A 35 6.88 9.51 -0.90
C THR A 35 6.56 10.97 -0.58
N PHE A 36 5.29 11.34 -0.57
CA PHE A 36 4.82 12.68 -0.22
C PHE A 36 5.36 13.15 1.13
N SER A 37 5.40 12.27 2.15
CA SER A 37 5.89 12.60 3.49
C SER A 37 7.30 13.19 3.50
N TYR A 38 8.18 12.73 2.58
CA TYR A 38 9.55 13.25 2.50
C TYR A 38 9.61 14.69 1.98
N VAL A 39 8.69 15.06 1.11
CA VAL A 39 8.57 16.41 0.55
C VAL A 39 7.81 17.32 1.51
N ALA A 40 6.67 16.85 2.04
CA ALA A 40 5.83 17.58 2.99
C ALA A 40 6.62 18.06 4.21
N HIS A 41 7.44 17.19 4.81
CA HIS A 41 8.30 17.55 5.94
C HIS A 41 9.27 18.70 5.61
N ARG A 42 9.82 18.70 4.41
CA ARG A 42 10.79 19.75 3.99
C ARG A 42 10.12 21.10 3.76
N ILE A 43 8.92 21.07 3.21
CA ILE A 43 8.12 22.28 2.94
C ILE A 43 7.60 22.86 4.26
N GLY A 44 7.03 22.02 5.12
CA GLY A 44 6.54 22.43 6.44
C GLY A 44 7.63 23.03 7.32
N ASN A 45 8.85 22.47 7.30
CA ASN A 45 10.00 23.03 8.03
C ASN A 45 10.44 24.41 7.53
N GLN A 46 10.02 24.83 6.35
CA GLN A 46 10.26 26.18 5.82
C GLN A 46 9.11 27.16 6.15
N GLY A 47 8.10 26.71 6.92
CA GLY A 47 7.00 27.53 7.39
C GLY A 47 5.76 27.57 6.48
N TYR A 48 5.74 26.79 5.40
CA TYR A 48 4.55 26.70 4.55
C TYR A 48 3.49 25.79 5.16
N CYS A 49 2.22 26.13 4.95
CA CYS A 49 1.10 25.27 5.30
C CYS A 49 1.05 24.07 4.35
N VAL A 50 0.94 22.87 4.91
CA VAL A 50 0.81 21.62 4.14
C VAL A 50 -0.45 20.91 4.64
N GLU A 51 -1.39 20.70 3.74
CA GLU A 51 -2.61 19.95 3.99
C GLU A 51 -2.51 18.58 3.33
N MET A 52 -2.98 17.54 4.03
CA MET A 52 -3.05 16.17 3.52
C MET A 52 -4.51 15.80 3.29
N ILE A 53 -4.87 15.58 2.04
CA ILE A 53 -6.22 15.17 1.67
C ILE A 53 -6.24 13.64 1.59
N PRO A 54 -7.09 12.93 2.35
CA PRO A 54 -7.15 11.48 2.34
C PRO A 54 -7.61 10.94 0.99
N GLY A 55 -7.09 9.79 0.62
CA GLY A 55 -7.45 9.06 -0.57
C GLY A 55 -7.85 7.61 -0.28
N ILE A 56 -8.10 6.83 -1.32
CA ILE A 56 -8.37 5.40 -1.19
C ILE A 56 -7.05 4.65 -1.13
N THR A 57 -6.80 3.96 -0.02
CA THR A 57 -5.60 3.14 0.12
C THR A 57 -5.65 1.94 -0.84
N SER A 58 -4.49 1.47 -1.32
CA SER A 58 -4.44 0.31 -2.22
C SER A 58 -5.08 -0.95 -1.60
N PHE A 59 -4.95 -1.16 -0.30
CA PHE A 59 -5.51 -2.34 0.34
C PHE A 59 -7.05 -2.28 0.44
N THR A 60 -7.65 -1.12 0.69
CA THR A 60 -9.12 -0.98 0.67
C THR A 60 -9.66 -0.99 -0.76
N GLY A 61 -8.98 -0.37 -1.71
CA GLY A 61 -9.32 -0.44 -3.13
C GLY A 61 -9.30 -1.88 -3.66
N CYS A 62 -8.21 -2.62 -3.41
CA CYS A 62 -8.09 -4.02 -3.82
C CYS A 62 -9.16 -4.91 -3.16
N ALA A 63 -9.49 -4.67 -1.89
CA ALA A 63 -10.55 -5.41 -1.21
C ALA A 63 -11.91 -5.17 -1.85
N ALA A 64 -12.21 -3.93 -2.20
CA ALA A 64 -13.45 -3.57 -2.90
C ALA A 64 -13.53 -4.21 -4.28
N SER A 65 -12.46 -4.15 -5.09
CA SER A 65 -12.40 -4.80 -6.40
C SER A 65 -12.56 -6.33 -6.30
N ALA A 66 -12.00 -6.93 -5.24
CA ALA A 66 -12.11 -8.37 -5.00
C ALA A 66 -13.43 -8.80 -4.33
N GLY A 67 -14.28 -7.86 -3.92
CA GLY A 67 -15.51 -8.15 -3.18
C GLY A 67 -15.25 -8.78 -1.80
N ILE A 68 -14.18 -8.37 -1.11
CA ILE A 68 -13.75 -8.93 0.17
C ILE A 68 -13.88 -7.88 1.27
N THR A 69 -14.55 -8.23 2.36
CA THR A 69 -14.50 -7.47 3.61
C THR A 69 -13.20 -7.82 4.34
N LEU A 70 -12.35 -6.80 4.59
CA LEU A 70 -11.06 -7.00 5.24
C LEU A 70 -11.20 -7.35 6.73
N GLY A 71 -12.15 -6.76 7.41
CA GLY A 71 -12.36 -7.04 8.84
C GLY A 71 -13.80 -6.82 9.25
N GLU A 72 -14.27 -7.66 10.16
CA GLU A 72 -15.58 -7.56 10.80
C GLU A 72 -15.39 -7.58 12.32
N LYS A 73 -16.18 -6.78 13.04
CA LYS A 73 -16.13 -6.68 14.50
C LYS A 73 -14.69 -6.47 15.03
N ASP A 74 -14.16 -7.45 15.73
CA ASP A 74 -12.88 -7.40 16.43
C ASP A 74 -11.72 -8.04 15.62
N GLU A 75 -11.95 -8.39 14.34
CA GLU A 75 -10.93 -8.99 13.47
C GLU A 75 -9.73 -8.06 13.29
N ILE A 76 -8.55 -8.60 13.43
CA ILE A 76 -7.28 -7.88 13.29
C ILE A 76 -6.84 -7.88 11.83
N ILE A 77 -6.67 -6.70 11.26
CA ILE A 77 -6.17 -6.52 9.90
C ILE A 77 -4.67 -6.16 9.97
N LEU A 78 -3.85 -7.01 9.39
CA LEU A 78 -2.42 -6.77 9.21
C LEU A 78 -2.14 -6.23 7.81
N VAL A 79 -1.52 -5.05 7.71
CA VAL A 79 -1.07 -4.49 6.42
C VAL A 79 0.45 -4.54 6.35
N VAL A 80 0.98 -5.23 5.34
CA VAL A 80 2.41 -5.46 5.18
C VAL A 80 2.90 -4.88 3.85
N PRO A 81 3.89 -3.98 3.86
CA PRO A 81 4.35 -3.30 2.64
C PRO A 81 5.17 -4.20 1.71
N LYS A 82 5.68 -5.32 2.21
CA LYS A 82 6.50 -6.28 1.47
C LYS A 82 6.57 -7.62 2.20
N VAL A 83 6.95 -8.67 1.48
CA VAL A 83 7.26 -9.99 2.05
C VAL A 83 8.69 -9.96 2.63
N ASP A 84 8.86 -10.28 3.90
CA ASP A 84 10.15 -10.46 4.58
C ASP A 84 10.03 -11.51 5.71
N GLU A 85 11.15 -11.78 6.41
CA GLU A 85 11.25 -12.80 7.45
C GLU A 85 10.31 -12.61 8.65
N ARG A 86 9.82 -11.40 8.88
CA ARG A 86 8.89 -11.10 9.98
C ARG A 86 7.48 -11.59 9.70
N LEU A 87 7.14 -11.83 8.43
CA LEU A 87 5.78 -12.11 8.00
C LEU A 87 5.22 -13.37 8.63
N GLU A 88 6.02 -14.44 8.76
CA GLU A 88 5.59 -15.71 9.35
C GLU A 88 5.04 -15.54 10.77
N GLU A 89 5.72 -14.76 11.58
CA GLU A 89 5.27 -14.49 12.96
C GLU A 89 4.07 -13.55 13.00
N LEU A 90 4.07 -12.52 12.17
CA LEU A 90 2.98 -11.54 12.11
C LEU A 90 1.66 -12.16 11.66
N LEU A 91 1.69 -13.12 10.74
CA LEU A 91 0.49 -13.81 10.25
C LEU A 91 -0.26 -14.53 11.37
N LYS A 92 0.42 -15.06 12.38
CA LYS A 92 -0.20 -15.79 13.50
C LYS A 92 -1.17 -14.92 14.31
N HIS A 93 -1.02 -13.61 14.27
CA HIS A 93 -1.77 -12.63 15.06
C HIS A 93 -2.83 -11.87 14.25
N ALA A 94 -3.04 -12.23 12.99
CA ALA A 94 -3.98 -11.55 12.11
C ALA A 94 -5.11 -12.48 11.66
N ASP A 95 -6.31 -11.93 11.57
CA ASP A 95 -7.46 -12.58 10.93
C ASP A 95 -7.46 -12.31 9.42
N THR A 96 -6.96 -11.16 9.02
CA THR A 96 -6.74 -10.82 7.62
C THR A 96 -5.36 -10.19 7.45
N ALA A 97 -4.58 -10.68 6.49
CA ALA A 97 -3.33 -10.08 6.08
C ALA A 97 -3.44 -9.52 4.66
N VAL A 98 -3.07 -8.25 4.50
CA VAL A 98 -2.94 -7.59 3.19
C VAL A 98 -1.47 -7.35 2.92
N VAL A 99 -0.92 -8.10 1.97
CA VAL A 99 0.50 -8.01 1.61
C VAL A 99 0.63 -7.27 0.29
N MET A 100 1.40 -6.19 0.30
CA MET A 100 1.61 -5.35 -0.87
C MET A 100 2.85 -5.79 -1.66
N LYS A 101 2.92 -5.41 -2.96
CA LYS A 101 4.07 -5.65 -3.85
C LYS A 101 4.43 -7.14 -3.97
N THR A 102 3.43 -8.01 -4.00
CA THR A 102 3.60 -9.46 -3.92
C THR A 102 4.14 -10.12 -5.19
N SER A 103 4.02 -9.48 -6.36
CA SER A 103 4.38 -10.08 -7.66
C SER A 103 5.82 -10.62 -7.74
N ARG A 104 6.76 -10.02 -7.01
CA ARG A 104 8.17 -10.45 -6.99
C ARG A 104 8.46 -11.57 -5.99
N HIS A 105 7.59 -11.74 -5.01
CA HIS A 105 7.78 -12.64 -3.86
C HIS A 105 6.59 -13.55 -3.64
N SER A 106 5.78 -13.81 -4.68
CA SER A 106 4.53 -14.58 -4.55
C SER A 106 4.77 -16.01 -4.08
N LEU A 107 5.83 -16.68 -4.56
CA LEU A 107 6.19 -18.04 -4.11
C LEU A 107 6.58 -18.06 -2.63
N MET A 108 7.39 -17.11 -2.19
CA MET A 108 7.75 -16.99 -0.77
C MET A 108 6.52 -16.72 0.10
N LEU A 109 5.61 -15.84 -0.37
CA LEU A 109 4.35 -15.58 0.33
C LEU A 109 3.49 -16.84 0.41
N GLU A 110 3.36 -17.57 -0.69
CA GLU A 110 2.61 -18.83 -0.74
C GLU A 110 3.17 -19.85 0.25
N GLU A 111 4.49 -20.05 0.27
CA GLU A 111 5.14 -20.95 1.23
C GLU A 111 4.87 -20.56 2.69
N LEU A 112 4.96 -19.26 3.01
CA LEU A 112 4.71 -18.76 4.37
C LEU A 112 3.24 -18.92 4.77
N VAL A 113 2.32 -18.59 3.89
CA VAL A 113 0.87 -18.72 4.15
C VAL A 113 0.45 -20.17 4.24
N CYS A 114 1.01 -21.07 3.43
CA CYS A 114 0.71 -22.49 3.47
C CYS A 114 1.19 -23.20 4.75
N LYS A 115 2.20 -22.67 5.43
CA LYS A 115 2.64 -23.18 6.75
C LYS A 115 1.62 -22.93 7.86
N ASP A 116 0.80 -21.91 7.75
CA ASP A 116 -0.24 -21.62 8.73
C ASP A 116 -1.34 -22.69 8.63
N PRO A 117 -1.70 -23.38 9.75
CA PRO A 117 -2.65 -24.48 9.72
C PRO A 117 -4.11 -24.04 9.56
N ARG A 118 -4.43 -22.77 9.75
CA ARG A 118 -5.80 -22.25 9.63
C ARG A 118 -6.32 -22.37 8.20
N ASP A 119 -7.63 -22.59 8.06
CA ASP A 119 -8.30 -22.41 6.78
C ASP A 119 -8.16 -20.96 6.31
N LYS A 120 -8.02 -20.77 5.01
CA LYS A 120 -7.78 -19.42 4.49
C LYS A 120 -8.34 -19.24 3.09
N LYS A 121 -8.81 -18.03 2.82
CA LYS A 121 -9.13 -17.56 1.48
C LYS A 121 -8.03 -16.60 1.04
N VAL A 122 -7.48 -16.82 -0.14
CA VAL A 122 -6.42 -15.99 -0.73
C VAL A 122 -6.93 -15.39 -2.03
N VAL A 123 -6.79 -14.08 -2.19
CA VAL A 123 -7.11 -13.38 -3.43
C VAL A 123 -6.02 -12.35 -3.70
N SER A 124 -5.60 -12.24 -4.94
CA SER A 124 -4.64 -11.23 -5.39
C SER A 124 -5.26 -10.29 -6.41
N VAL A 125 -4.92 -9.02 -6.31
CA VAL A 125 -5.34 -7.97 -7.23
C VAL A 125 -4.10 -7.31 -7.80
N GLN A 126 -4.05 -7.17 -9.12
CA GLN A 126 -3.00 -6.46 -9.83
C GLN A 126 -3.58 -5.24 -10.53
N ASN A 127 -2.82 -4.12 -10.53
CA ASN A 127 -3.19 -2.84 -11.14
C ASN A 127 -4.59 -2.35 -10.73
N CYS A 128 -4.92 -2.48 -9.44
CA CYS A 128 -6.21 -2.07 -8.88
C CYS A 128 -6.59 -0.65 -9.31
N GLY A 129 -7.80 -0.50 -9.85
CA GLY A 129 -8.34 0.78 -10.33
C GLY A 129 -7.80 1.25 -11.68
N MET A 130 -7.05 0.41 -12.41
CA MET A 130 -6.55 0.69 -13.75
C MET A 130 -7.32 -0.12 -14.81
N ASP A 131 -7.24 0.29 -16.08
CA ASP A 131 -7.93 -0.38 -17.19
C ASP A 131 -7.54 -1.86 -17.35
N ASP A 132 -6.35 -2.22 -16.87
CA ASP A 132 -5.79 -3.55 -16.90
C ASP A 132 -5.77 -4.22 -15.52
N GLU A 133 -6.74 -3.88 -14.67
CA GLU A 133 -6.95 -4.54 -13.39
C GLU A 133 -7.24 -6.04 -13.58
N GLU A 134 -6.61 -6.86 -12.77
CA GLU A 134 -6.85 -8.30 -12.74
C GLU A 134 -7.02 -8.78 -11.30
N VAL A 135 -8.06 -9.59 -11.07
CA VAL A 135 -8.35 -10.24 -9.78
C VAL A 135 -8.14 -11.74 -9.93
N PHE A 136 -7.35 -12.34 -9.03
CA PHE A 136 -7.03 -13.76 -9.04
C PHE A 136 -7.49 -14.43 -7.76
N GLU A 137 -8.04 -15.62 -7.86
CA GLU A 137 -8.13 -16.52 -6.72
C GLU A 137 -6.75 -17.16 -6.47
N GLY A 138 -6.27 -17.06 -5.24
CA GLY A 138 -4.93 -17.49 -4.85
C GLY A 138 -3.87 -16.41 -4.99
N PHE A 139 -2.60 -16.86 -5.10
CA PHE A 139 -1.45 -15.97 -5.13
C PHE A 139 -1.17 -15.43 -6.53
N ALA A 140 -0.78 -14.15 -6.60
CA ALA A 140 -0.42 -13.51 -7.87
C ALA A 140 0.78 -14.22 -8.51
N LYS A 141 0.63 -14.63 -9.76
CA LYS A 141 1.72 -15.14 -10.60
C LYS A 141 2.54 -13.97 -11.13
N LYS A 142 3.68 -14.25 -11.73
CA LYS A 142 4.62 -13.25 -12.28
C LYS A 142 3.87 -12.09 -12.91
N GLY A 143 4.13 -10.88 -12.44
CA GLY A 143 3.29 -9.84 -12.91
C GLY A 143 3.76 -8.42 -12.65
N LYS A 144 2.79 -7.58 -12.63
CA LYS A 144 2.86 -6.13 -12.57
C LYS A 144 3.27 -5.68 -11.17
N TYR A 145 4.00 -4.58 -11.10
CA TYR A 145 4.55 -4.05 -9.84
C TYR A 145 3.46 -3.75 -8.81
N LEU A 146 2.33 -3.21 -9.25
CA LEU A 146 1.19 -2.89 -8.39
C LEU A 146 0.37 -4.17 -8.16
N SER A 147 0.76 -4.95 -7.17
CA SER A 147 0.10 -6.20 -6.79
C SER A 147 -0.10 -6.27 -5.28
N THR A 148 -1.29 -6.68 -4.88
CA THR A 148 -1.68 -6.86 -3.49
C THR A 148 -2.32 -8.22 -3.33
N THR A 149 -1.90 -8.99 -2.33
CA THR A 149 -2.51 -10.27 -1.97
C THR A 149 -3.21 -10.13 -0.62
N ILE A 150 -4.46 -10.53 -0.57
CA ILE A 150 -5.30 -10.56 0.63
C ILE A 150 -5.43 -12.01 1.07
N VAL A 151 -5.06 -12.29 2.31
CA VAL A 151 -5.20 -13.59 2.95
C VAL A 151 -6.16 -13.42 4.11
N LYS A 152 -7.34 -14.02 4.03
CA LYS A 152 -8.32 -14.03 5.12
C LYS A 152 -8.31 -15.42 5.76
N PHE A 153 -7.94 -15.49 7.03
CA PHE A 153 -7.93 -16.69 7.83
C PHE A 153 -9.33 -16.94 8.43
N LYS A 154 -9.66 -18.22 8.67
CA LYS A 154 -10.93 -18.65 9.26
C LYS A 154 -10.68 -19.40 10.54
#